data_c01c85910910e54fa2757e47f2489536
#
_entry.id   c01c85910910e54fa2757e47f2489536
#
_cell.length_a   1.000
_cell.length_b   1.000
_cell.length_c   1.000
_cell.angle_alpha   90.00
_cell.angle_beta   90.00
_cell.angle_gamma   90.00
#
_symmetry.space_group_name_H-M   'P 1'
#
loop_
_entity.id
_entity.type
_entity.pdbx_description
1 polymer ?
#
loop_
_entity_poly.entity_id
_entity_poly.type
_entity_poly.pdbx_seq_one_letter_code
_entity_poly.pdbx_strand_id
1 'polypeptide(L)'
;MRQDFRKVLAAFFLTLSMILIVGLVIMNVQDSKRVVARGARTPQPISFTYTGEDASPSSILEATEEQYVDLLADYRVQEDENAILEPFYGEMIAEEAQTDDTEDDTEEVLGEMRTADPYTYRVTPAVPGAVTISFAGDILMDPGYATMARMRQNGGTIEGVIDETMLSLMRSSDIMMVNNEFPFTDRGAPLKGKTFTFHAKTEWVHYLNDMGVDIAGLANNHAYDYGEVGLTDTLDTIRGAGIMTVGAGRNIAEASHPLYLVATDPVSKQDFTISIVAATQIERMQNPSTKGATETTPGVFRCVDVEPLLNQVRLAKATSDYCIVFIHWGTEKMVESDWAQNAQGPQIVEAGADLIIGAHPHILQKIEYIGTTPVVYSLGNYWFNSSTLNTCLVTATITRDGLFDLRFTPAVQKNCTVSYAAGEKGQQIINYMNSLSKNAVIAPDGRITPRAQ
;
A
#
# COMPACT_ATOMS: atom_id res chain seq x y z
N MET A 1 -55.74 2.02 36.83
CA MET A 1 -56.02 1.92 35.38
C MET A 1 -54.95 2.49 34.45
N ARG A 2 -54.48 3.76 34.58
CA ARG A 2 -53.43 4.29 33.67
C ARG A 2 -52.01 3.72 33.90
N GLN A 3 -51.70 3.28 35.13
CA GLN A 3 -50.37 2.74 35.48
C GLN A 3 -50.21 1.28 35.02
N ASP A 4 -51.27 0.52 35.03
CA ASP A 4 -51.28 -0.89 34.61
C ASP A 4 -51.25 -1.00 33.07
N PHE A 5 -51.90 -0.08 32.35
CA PHE A 5 -51.84 -0.02 30.89
C PHE A 5 -50.43 0.24 30.38
N ARG A 6 -49.63 1.11 31.04
CA ARG A 6 -48.24 1.35 30.69
C ARG A 6 -47.34 0.14 30.88
N LYS A 7 -47.59 -0.65 31.95
CA LYS A 7 -46.82 -1.89 32.21
C LYS A 7 -47.16 -2.98 31.16
N VAL A 8 -48.42 -3.09 30.77
CA VAL A 8 -48.84 -4.03 29.73
C VAL A 8 -48.27 -3.63 28.36
N LEU A 9 -48.26 -2.34 28.04
CA LEU A 9 -47.66 -1.81 26.79
C LEU A 9 -46.18 -2.02 26.75
N ALA A 10 -45.44 -1.79 27.85
CA ALA A 10 -44.01 -2.02 27.95
C ALA A 10 -43.65 -3.52 27.81
N ALA A 11 -44.42 -4.41 28.43
CA ALA A 11 -44.27 -5.86 28.29
C ALA A 11 -44.54 -6.33 26.84
N PHE A 12 -45.51 -5.74 26.16
CA PHE A 12 -45.83 -6.05 24.76
C PHE A 12 -44.67 -5.63 23.82
N PHE A 13 -44.10 -4.45 24.00
CA PHE A 13 -42.93 -4.00 23.18
C PHE A 13 -41.67 -4.80 23.48
N LEU A 14 -41.43 -5.23 24.71
CA LEU A 14 -40.32 -6.10 25.07
C LEU A 14 -40.46 -7.50 24.42
N THR A 15 -41.63 -8.08 24.45
CA THR A 15 -41.89 -9.39 23.80
C THR A 15 -41.79 -9.28 22.26
N LEU A 16 -42.31 -8.20 21.67
CA LEU A 16 -42.19 -7.97 20.21
C LEU A 16 -40.73 -7.79 19.78
N SER A 17 -39.91 -7.07 20.56
CA SER A 17 -38.48 -6.90 20.31
C SER A 17 -37.71 -8.23 20.42
N MET A 18 -38.03 -9.06 21.42
CA MET A 18 -37.43 -10.40 21.54
C MET A 18 -37.77 -11.32 20.35
N ILE A 19 -39.04 -11.28 19.89
CA ILE A 19 -39.48 -12.09 18.73
C ILE A 19 -38.74 -11.62 17.44
N LEU A 20 -38.55 -10.30 17.27
CA LEU A 20 -37.81 -9.75 16.15
C LEU A 20 -36.28 -10.14 16.17
N ILE A 21 -35.67 -10.10 17.35
CA ILE A 21 -34.28 -10.52 17.52
C ILE A 21 -34.11 -12.01 17.25
N VAL A 22 -34.98 -12.85 17.78
CA VAL A 22 -34.97 -14.30 17.54
C VAL A 22 -35.20 -14.59 16.05
N GLY A 23 -36.16 -13.88 15.41
CA GLY A 23 -36.40 -13.99 13.97
C GLY A 23 -35.17 -13.65 13.12
N LEU A 24 -34.44 -12.55 13.44
CA LEU A 24 -33.20 -12.15 12.77
C LEU A 24 -32.09 -13.17 12.98
N VAL A 25 -31.95 -13.74 14.17
CA VAL A 25 -30.93 -14.78 14.46
C VAL A 25 -31.25 -16.06 13.69
N ILE A 26 -32.54 -16.49 13.62
CA ILE A 26 -32.95 -17.67 12.86
C ILE A 26 -32.71 -17.46 11.35
N MET A 27 -33.04 -16.30 10.80
CA MET A 27 -32.78 -15.99 9.40
C MET A 27 -31.27 -16.02 9.08
N ASN A 28 -30.41 -15.44 9.94
CA ASN A 28 -28.95 -15.43 9.77
C ASN A 28 -28.37 -16.85 9.85
N VAL A 29 -28.89 -17.72 10.73
CA VAL A 29 -28.44 -19.13 10.82
C VAL A 29 -28.95 -19.96 9.63
N GLN A 30 -30.12 -19.65 9.05
CA GLN A 30 -30.62 -20.32 7.85
C GLN A 30 -29.85 -19.90 6.59
N ASP A 31 -29.47 -18.61 6.46
CA ASP A 31 -28.64 -18.13 5.36
C ASP A 31 -27.24 -18.70 5.43
N SER A 32 -26.64 -18.78 6.63
CA SER A 32 -25.35 -19.45 6.84
C SER A 32 -25.36 -20.94 6.42
N LYS A 33 -26.45 -21.65 6.71
CA LYS A 33 -26.62 -23.06 6.29
C LYS A 33 -26.86 -23.22 4.79
N ARG A 34 -27.49 -22.23 4.12
CA ARG A 34 -27.65 -22.22 2.66
C ARG A 34 -26.37 -21.95 1.91
N VAL A 35 -25.48 -21.13 2.46
CA VAL A 35 -24.14 -20.86 1.89
C VAL A 35 -23.26 -22.11 1.99
N VAL A 36 -23.27 -22.82 3.13
CA VAL A 36 -22.52 -24.08 3.32
C VAL A 36 -23.02 -25.21 2.42
N ALA A 37 -24.30 -25.28 2.09
CA ALA A 37 -24.86 -26.33 1.23
C ALA A 37 -24.59 -26.14 -0.28
N ARG A 38 -24.11 -24.97 -0.72
CA ARG A 38 -23.73 -24.70 -2.13
C ARG A 38 -22.24 -24.87 -2.44
N GLY A 39 -21.37 -25.09 -1.44
CA GLY A 39 -19.91 -25.10 -1.55
C GLY A 39 -19.23 -26.46 -1.65
N ALA A 40 -19.96 -27.58 -1.63
CA ALA A 40 -19.33 -28.91 -1.66
C ALA A 40 -19.34 -29.52 -3.08
N ARG A 41 -18.49 -29.00 -3.98
CA ARG A 41 -18.00 -29.81 -5.10
C ARG A 41 -16.49 -29.99 -4.90
N THR A 42 -16.10 -31.21 -4.53
CA THR A 42 -14.71 -31.66 -4.53
C THR A 42 -14.15 -31.54 -5.94
N PRO A 43 -13.02 -30.81 -6.12
CA PRO A 43 -12.30 -30.81 -7.41
C PRO A 43 -11.75 -32.21 -7.68
N GLN A 44 -11.99 -32.75 -8.87
CA GLN A 44 -11.29 -33.93 -9.35
C GLN A 44 -9.87 -33.54 -9.75
N PRO A 45 -8.83 -34.30 -9.44
CA PRO A 45 -7.47 -34.00 -9.88
C PRO A 45 -7.37 -34.16 -11.39
N ILE A 46 -7.00 -33.09 -12.08
CA ILE A 46 -6.66 -33.11 -13.50
C ILE A 46 -5.15 -33.37 -13.61
N SER A 47 -4.76 -34.50 -14.17
CA SER A 47 -3.38 -34.83 -14.45
C SER A 47 -2.96 -34.23 -15.78
N PHE A 48 -1.91 -33.40 -15.78
CA PHE A 48 -1.26 -32.92 -17.00
C PHE A 48 0.10 -33.58 -17.17
N THR A 49 0.35 -34.09 -18.39
CA THR A 49 1.67 -34.55 -18.81
C THR A 49 2.34 -33.42 -19.59
N TYR A 50 3.47 -32.92 -19.06
CA TYR A 50 4.28 -31.90 -19.71
C TYR A 50 5.20 -32.56 -20.74
N THR A 51 5.11 -32.14 -21.99
CA THR A 51 6.13 -32.38 -23.03
C THR A 51 6.63 -31.03 -23.48
N GLY A 52 7.90 -30.73 -23.17
CA GLY A 52 8.53 -29.44 -23.45
C GLY A 52 8.60 -29.13 -24.93
N GLU A 53 8.61 -27.86 -25.20
CA GLU A 53 8.73 -27.04 -26.40
C GLU A 53 7.41 -26.33 -26.74
N ASP A 54 7.44 -25.00 -26.55
CA ASP A 54 6.39 -24.00 -26.73
C ASP A 54 5.59 -23.60 -25.48
N ALA A 55 6.27 -22.88 -24.54
CA ALA A 55 5.60 -22.20 -23.45
C ALA A 55 5.03 -20.85 -23.91
N SER A 56 3.71 -20.78 -24.12
CA SER A 56 2.98 -19.50 -24.20
C SER A 56 2.64 -18.99 -22.78
N PRO A 57 2.51 -17.67 -22.53
CA PRO A 57 2.26 -17.09 -21.22
C PRO A 57 0.97 -17.56 -20.50
N SER A 58 0.09 -18.26 -21.19
CA SER A 58 -1.18 -18.78 -20.65
C SER A 58 -1.05 -20.10 -19.87
N SER A 59 0.14 -20.74 -19.83
CA SER A 59 0.35 -22.02 -19.15
C SER A 59 0.84 -21.90 -17.70
N ILE A 60 1.03 -20.68 -17.17
CA ILE A 60 1.58 -20.44 -15.82
C ILE A 60 0.48 -20.43 -14.74
N LEU A 61 -0.79 -20.59 -15.10
CA LEU A 61 -1.93 -20.46 -14.17
C LEU A 61 -2.11 -21.64 -13.18
N GLU A 62 -1.31 -22.70 -13.27
CA GLU A 62 -1.38 -23.88 -12.38
C GLU A 62 0.00 -24.33 -11.91
N ALA A 63 0.80 -23.43 -11.37
CA ALA A 63 2.05 -23.79 -10.72
C ALA A 63 1.77 -24.63 -9.46
N THR A 64 2.34 -25.84 -9.39
CA THR A 64 2.32 -26.67 -8.19
C THR A 64 3.21 -26.07 -7.11
N GLU A 65 3.02 -26.48 -5.85
CA GLU A 65 3.82 -26.02 -4.70
C GLU A 65 5.34 -26.24 -4.92
N GLU A 66 5.73 -27.29 -5.66
CA GLU A 66 7.12 -27.55 -6.08
C GLU A 66 7.65 -26.52 -7.08
N GLN A 67 6.85 -26.08 -8.05
CA GLN A 67 7.23 -25.03 -9.01
C GLN A 67 7.34 -23.66 -8.32
N TYR A 68 6.59 -23.43 -7.25
CA TYR A 68 6.72 -22.23 -6.42
C TYR A 68 8.04 -22.24 -5.62
N VAL A 69 8.50 -23.43 -5.17
CA VAL A 69 9.79 -23.61 -4.50
C VAL A 69 10.96 -23.35 -5.46
N ASP A 70 10.86 -23.77 -6.72
CA ASP A 70 11.90 -23.52 -7.73
C ASP A 70 11.96 -22.01 -8.13
N LEU A 71 10.83 -21.33 -8.24
CA LEU A 71 10.78 -19.88 -8.45
C LEU A 71 11.38 -19.11 -7.26
N LEU A 72 11.19 -19.61 -6.03
CA LEU A 72 11.81 -19.06 -4.82
C LEU A 72 13.32 -19.39 -4.77
N ALA A 73 13.77 -20.50 -5.33
CA ALA A 73 15.19 -20.84 -5.41
C ALA A 73 15.93 -19.89 -6.35
N ASP A 74 15.36 -19.55 -7.52
CA ASP A 74 15.91 -18.55 -8.43
C ASP A 74 15.95 -17.14 -7.81
N TYR A 75 14.97 -16.82 -6.97
CA TYR A 75 14.96 -15.57 -6.19
C TYR A 75 16.07 -15.56 -5.13
N ARG A 76 16.30 -16.67 -4.43
CA ARG A 76 17.40 -16.83 -3.46
C ARG A 76 18.77 -16.67 -4.10
N VAL A 77 18.98 -17.22 -5.31
CA VAL A 77 20.26 -17.07 -6.04
C VAL A 77 20.52 -15.59 -6.38
N GLN A 78 19.48 -14.82 -6.73
CA GLN A 78 19.64 -13.39 -6.98
C GLN A 78 19.90 -12.55 -5.72
N GLU A 79 19.43 -13.01 -4.55
CA GLU A 79 19.69 -12.34 -3.26
C GLU A 79 21.03 -12.76 -2.65
N ASP A 80 21.46 -14.01 -2.82
CA ASP A 80 22.80 -14.46 -2.42
C ASP A 80 23.90 -13.72 -3.18
N GLU A 81 23.69 -13.32 -4.44
CA GLU A 81 24.59 -12.42 -5.16
C GLU A 81 24.65 -11.02 -4.51
N ASN A 82 23.59 -10.57 -3.82
CA ASN A 82 23.57 -9.34 -3.03
C ASN A 82 24.29 -9.50 -1.68
N ALA A 83 24.32 -10.70 -1.11
CA ALA A 83 24.96 -11.00 0.17
C ALA A 83 26.51 -11.07 0.06
N ILE A 84 27.09 -11.28 -1.13
CA ILE A 84 28.55 -11.32 -1.37
C ILE A 84 29.25 -9.96 -1.11
N LEU A 85 28.52 -8.90 -0.82
CA LEU A 85 29.11 -7.59 -0.47
C LEU A 85 29.44 -7.43 1.04
N GLU A 86 29.30 -8.49 1.85
CA GLU A 86 29.45 -8.47 3.31
C GLU A 86 30.87 -8.37 3.94
N PRO A 87 32.02 -8.56 3.27
CA PRO A 87 33.31 -8.56 3.98
C PRO A 87 33.81 -7.18 4.45
N PHE A 88 33.07 -6.08 4.21
CA PHE A 88 33.56 -4.72 4.50
C PHE A 88 33.01 -4.06 5.77
N TYR A 89 32.28 -4.78 6.61
CA TYR A 89 31.54 -4.17 7.73
C TYR A 89 32.35 -3.91 9.02
N GLY A 90 33.65 -4.17 9.06
CA GLY A 90 34.42 -4.22 10.31
C GLY A 90 35.09 -2.94 10.79
N GLU A 91 35.29 -1.90 9.98
CA GLU A 91 36.30 -0.86 10.31
C GLU A 91 35.91 0.62 10.13
N MET A 92 34.64 1.01 10.06
CA MET A 92 34.31 2.45 9.97
C MET A 92 33.16 2.91 10.85
N ILE A 93 33.30 2.75 12.17
CA ILE A 93 32.47 3.49 13.11
C ILE A 93 33.40 4.10 14.17
N ALA A 94 33.94 5.26 13.91
CA ALA A 94 34.37 6.24 14.90
C ALA A 94 34.59 7.59 14.22
N GLU A 95 33.57 8.36 13.97
CA GLU A 95 33.65 9.81 13.94
C GLU A 95 32.37 10.42 14.46
N GLU A 96 32.54 11.36 15.38
CA GLU A 96 31.52 11.92 16.26
C GLU A 96 30.43 12.67 15.51
N ALA A 97 29.17 12.36 15.80
CA ALA A 97 28.04 13.18 15.43
C ALA A 97 28.08 14.48 16.26
N GLN A 98 28.31 15.60 15.60
CA GLN A 98 27.91 16.90 16.16
C GLN A 98 26.40 17.02 16.02
N THR A 99 25.72 17.09 17.15
CA THR A 99 24.29 17.41 17.24
C THR A 99 24.09 18.85 16.81
N ASP A 100 23.43 19.05 15.69
CA ASP A 100 22.88 20.35 15.30
C ASP A 100 21.42 20.38 15.81
N ASP A 101 21.12 21.40 16.62
CA ASP A 101 19.81 21.61 17.26
C ASP A 101 18.79 22.11 16.20
N THR A 102 18.20 21.18 15.41
CA THR A 102 17.11 21.47 14.48
C THR A 102 15.83 20.71 14.83
N GLU A 103 15.63 20.36 16.11
CA GLU A 103 14.41 19.64 16.57
C GLU A 103 13.13 20.47 16.55
N ASP A 104 13.19 21.79 16.31
CA ASP A 104 12.03 22.69 16.52
C ASP A 104 11.18 22.92 15.25
N ASP A 105 11.76 22.81 14.06
CA ASP A 105 11.03 23.18 12.81
C ASP A 105 10.06 22.07 12.32
N THR A 106 10.32 20.81 12.60
CA THR A 106 9.49 19.68 12.11
C THR A 106 8.21 19.49 12.93
N GLU A 107 8.25 19.69 14.24
CA GLU A 107 7.04 19.66 15.08
C GLU A 107 6.12 20.87 14.80
N GLU A 108 6.68 22.03 14.45
CA GLU A 108 5.92 23.23 14.12
C GLU A 108 5.18 23.07 12.79
N VAL A 109 5.82 22.52 11.76
CA VAL A 109 5.18 22.23 10.45
C VAL A 109 4.06 21.21 10.58
N LEU A 110 4.25 20.14 11.35
CA LEU A 110 3.18 19.17 11.62
C LEU A 110 2.07 19.74 12.51
N GLY A 111 2.39 20.62 13.46
CA GLY A 111 1.41 21.32 14.30
C GLY A 111 0.43 22.15 13.46
N GLU A 112 0.90 22.78 12.39
CA GLU A 112 0.07 23.54 11.46
C GLU A 112 -0.77 22.63 10.53
N MET A 113 -0.28 21.41 10.22
CA MET A 113 -1.01 20.45 9.39
C MET A 113 -2.08 19.67 10.17
N ARG A 114 -1.91 19.43 11.48
CA ARG A 114 -2.85 18.68 12.32
C ARG A 114 -4.09 19.51 12.64
N THR A 115 -5.24 18.85 12.52
CA THR A 115 -6.52 19.33 13.07
C THR A 115 -6.75 18.73 14.46
N ALA A 116 -7.95 18.94 15.03
CA ALA A 116 -8.32 18.35 16.32
C ALA A 116 -8.38 16.80 16.28
N ASP A 117 -8.59 16.20 15.12
CA ASP A 117 -8.55 14.75 14.89
C ASP A 117 -7.13 14.33 14.50
N PRO A 118 -6.50 13.36 15.18
CA PRO A 118 -5.12 12.95 14.94
C PRO A 118 -4.87 12.29 13.56
N TYR A 119 -5.91 12.01 12.80
CA TYR A 119 -5.82 11.43 11.46
C TYR A 119 -6.22 12.41 10.34
N THR A 120 -6.49 13.68 10.71
CA THR A 120 -6.88 14.73 9.78
C THR A 120 -5.81 15.81 9.71
N TYR A 121 -5.31 16.06 8.50
CA TYR A 121 -4.19 16.97 8.24
C TYR A 121 -4.62 18.05 7.23
N ARG A 122 -4.25 19.27 7.49
CA ARG A 122 -4.49 20.39 6.55
C ARG A 122 -3.33 20.49 5.57
N VAL A 123 -3.68 20.53 4.29
CA VAL A 123 -2.71 20.68 3.18
C VAL A 123 -2.85 22.07 2.59
N THR A 124 -1.72 22.76 2.43
CA THR A 124 -1.66 24.00 1.66
C THR A 124 -1.05 23.71 0.29
N PRO A 125 -1.87 23.46 -0.74
CA PRO A 125 -1.34 23.02 -2.02
C PRO A 125 -0.56 24.13 -2.72
N ALA A 126 0.50 23.76 -3.45
CA ALA A 126 1.33 24.68 -4.24
C ALA A 126 0.51 25.39 -5.31
N VAL A 127 -0.46 24.68 -5.92
CA VAL A 127 -1.47 25.27 -6.81
C VAL A 127 -2.78 25.40 -6.03
N PRO A 128 -3.22 26.63 -5.71
CA PRO A 128 -4.43 26.81 -4.91
C PRO A 128 -5.65 26.08 -5.48
N GLY A 129 -6.29 25.24 -4.65
CA GLY A 129 -7.47 24.45 -5.03
C GLY A 129 -7.20 23.14 -5.77
N ALA A 130 -5.93 22.75 -5.95
CA ALA A 130 -5.55 21.51 -6.58
C ALA A 130 -4.44 20.79 -5.78
N VAL A 131 -4.78 19.72 -5.07
CA VAL A 131 -3.83 18.92 -4.31
C VAL A 131 -3.19 17.88 -5.23
N THR A 132 -1.86 17.87 -5.28
CA THR A 132 -1.08 16.85 -5.99
C THR A 132 -0.62 15.79 -5.01
N ILE A 133 -0.97 14.51 -5.28
CA ILE A 133 -0.51 13.36 -4.52
C ILE A 133 0.28 12.44 -5.44
N SER A 134 1.56 12.23 -5.14
CA SER A 134 2.40 11.26 -5.85
C SER A 134 2.56 9.97 -5.06
N PHE A 135 2.55 8.86 -5.78
CA PHE A 135 2.68 7.52 -5.24
C PHE A 135 3.89 6.83 -5.85
N ALA A 136 4.78 6.30 -5.00
CA ALA A 136 5.81 5.36 -5.39
C ALA A 136 5.51 3.96 -4.86
N GLY A 137 6.04 2.94 -5.53
CA GLY A 137 5.89 1.54 -5.13
C GLY A 137 6.74 1.16 -3.92
N ASP A 138 7.19 -0.08 -3.93
CA ASP A 138 7.86 -0.70 -2.80
C ASP A 138 9.25 -0.10 -2.59
N ILE A 139 9.56 0.30 -1.34
CA ILE A 139 10.90 0.73 -0.91
C ILE A 139 11.42 -0.19 0.19
N LEU A 140 12.74 -0.41 0.21
CA LEU A 140 13.42 -1.22 1.21
C LEU A 140 14.71 -0.55 1.70
N MET A 141 14.78 -0.35 3.01
CA MET A 141 16.01 -0.01 3.73
C MET A 141 16.30 -1.14 4.72
N ASP A 142 17.40 -1.87 4.51
CA ASP A 142 17.83 -2.92 5.44
C ASP A 142 19.35 -2.99 5.46
N PRO A 143 20.02 -3.08 6.63
CA PRO A 143 21.47 -3.10 6.73
C PRO A 143 22.14 -4.28 6.02
N GLY A 144 21.45 -5.40 5.91
CA GLY A 144 21.91 -6.64 5.25
C GLY A 144 21.61 -6.69 3.75
N TYR A 145 20.92 -5.67 3.18
CA TYR A 145 20.51 -5.68 1.78
C TYR A 145 21.29 -4.69 0.91
N ALA A 146 21.27 -4.96 -0.39
CA ALA A 146 22.07 -4.23 -1.39
C ALA A 146 21.67 -2.76 -1.53
N THR A 147 20.45 -2.36 -1.20
CA THR A 147 19.98 -0.97 -1.26
C THR A 147 20.84 -0.05 -0.39
N MET A 148 20.99 -0.41 0.90
CA MET A 148 21.80 0.40 1.82
C MET A 148 23.29 0.29 1.55
N ALA A 149 23.78 -0.89 1.08
CA ALA A 149 25.15 -1.04 0.65
C ALA A 149 25.46 -0.13 -0.55
N ARG A 150 24.57 -0.07 -1.53
CA ARG A 150 24.70 0.80 -2.70
C ARG A 150 24.68 2.28 -2.31
N MET A 151 23.76 2.67 -1.42
CA MET A 151 23.68 4.05 -0.95
C MET A 151 25.00 4.51 -0.30
N ARG A 152 25.58 3.68 0.62
CA ARG A 152 26.88 3.98 1.22
C ARG A 152 28.01 4.10 0.18
N GLN A 153 28.03 3.22 -0.83
CA GLN A 153 29.03 3.29 -1.93
C GLN A 153 28.91 4.59 -2.74
N ASN A 154 27.69 5.12 -2.85
CA ASN A 154 27.38 6.31 -3.65
C ASN A 154 27.35 7.61 -2.80
N GLY A 155 27.99 7.64 -1.64
CA GLY A 155 28.15 8.85 -0.83
C GLY A 155 27.27 8.93 0.41
N GLY A 156 26.42 7.91 0.67
CA GLY A 156 25.62 7.81 1.89
C GLY A 156 24.35 8.66 1.93
N THR A 157 23.93 9.22 0.81
CA THR A 157 22.73 10.06 0.71
C THR A 157 21.74 9.52 -0.32
N ILE A 158 20.48 9.95 -0.23
CA ILE A 158 19.41 9.58 -1.17
C ILE A 158 19.72 9.99 -2.60
N GLU A 159 20.39 11.13 -2.80
CA GLU A 159 20.84 11.62 -4.11
C GLU A 159 21.84 10.65 -4.78
N GLY A 160 22.51 9.81 -4.01
CA GLY A 160 23.40 8.77 -4.54
C GLY A 160 22.66 7.58 -5.17
N VAL A 161 21.38 7.39 -4.85
CA VAL A 161 20.62 6.21 -5.29
C VAL A 161 19.32 6.54 -6.04
N ILE A 162 18.77 7.73 -5.87
CA ILE A 162 17.61 8.23 -6.65
C ILE A 162 18.09 9.48 -7.40
N ASP A 163 17.88 9.52 -8.71
CA ASP A 163 18.35 10.66 -9.50
C ASP A 163 17.60 11.96 -9.18
N GLU A 164 18.23 13.09 -9.48
CA GLU A 164 17.72 14.43 -9.16
C GLU A 164 16.34 14.70 -9.78
N THR A 165 16.07 14.17 -10.98
CA THR A 165 14.77 14.35 -11.64
C THR A 165 13.66 13.64 -10.85
N MET A 166 13.88 12.40 -10.43
CA MET A 166 12.90 11.67 -9.64
C MET A 166 12.72 12.29 -8.25
N LEU A 167 13.81 12.69 -7.57
CA LEU A 167 13.73 13.37 -6.27
C LEU A 167 13.00 14.71 -6.38
N SER A 168 13.27 15.49 -7.43
CA SER A 168 12.55 16.75 -7.67
C SER A 168 11.07 16.52 -7.86
N LEU A 169 10.67 15.47 -8.60
CA LEU A 169 9.25 15.11 -8.80
C LEU A 169 8.59 14.65 -7.49
N MET A 170 9.29 13.86 -6.68
CA MET A 170 8.79 13.45 -5.35
C MET A 170 8.58 14.65 -4.43
N ARG A 171 9.60 15.49 -4.30
CA ARG A 171 9.63 16.68 -3.42
C ARG A 171 8.72 17.83 -3.88
N SER A 172 8.32 17.85 -5.16
CA SER A 172 7.43 18.90 -5.72
C SER A 172 5.95 18.60 -5.60
N SER A 173 5.57 17.39 -5.21
CA SER A 173 4.17 17.05 -4.93
C SER A 173 3.76 17.64 -3.58
N ASP A 174 2.48 18.05 -3.44
CA ASP A 174 1.97 18.51 -2.15
C ASP A 174 1.96 17.39 -1.10
N ILE A 175 1.80 16.14 -1.57
CA ILE A 175 1.86 14.92 -0.75
C ILE A 175 2.61 13.83 -1.54
N MET A 176 3.60 13.21 -0.91
CA MET A 176 4.33 12.06 -1.43
C MET A 176 4.08 10.82 -0.58
N MET A 177 3.53 9.75 -1.18
CA MET A 177 3.25 8.49 -0.51
C MET A 177 4.09 7.35 -1.08
N VAL A 178 4.63 6.50 -0.18
CA VAL A 178 5.39 5.28 -0.55
C VAL A 178 4.84 4.05 0.14
N ASN A 179 5.06 2.85 -0.43
CA ASN A 179 4.90 1.60 0.31
C ASN A 179 6.18 1.33 1.11
N ASN A 180 6.13 1.54 2.42
CA ASN A 180 7.26 1.30 3.32
C ASN A 180 7.25 -0.18 3.73
N GLU A 181 7.98 -1.02 3.00
CA GLU A 181 7.88 -2.48 3.09
C GLU A 181 8.93 -3.08 4.04
N PHE A 182 9.14 -2.44 5.17
CA PHE A 182 10.03 -2.89 6.26
C PHE A 182 9.68 -2.15 7.56
N PRO A 183 9.95 -2.75 8.74
CA PRO A 183 9.86 -2.03 9.99
C PRO A 183 11.12 -1.20 10.29
N PHE A 184 10.95 -0.05 10.93
CA PHE A 184 12.02 0.69 11.60
C PHE A 184 12.14 0.19 13.03
N THR A 185 13.23 -0.48 13.38
CA THR A 185 13.48 -0.93 14.75
C THR A 185 14.95 -1.25 14.98
N ASP A 186 15.46 -0.91 16.17
CA ASP A 186 16.77 -1.32 16.66
C ASP A 186 16.63 -2.45 17.70
N ARG A 187 15.42 -3.01 17.85
CA ARG A 187 15.06 -4.00 18.87
C ARG A 187 14.34 -5.20 18.24
N GLY A 188 14.18 -6.25 19.05
CA GLY A 188 13.45 -7.44 18.62
C GLY A 188 14.33 -8.43 17.88
N ALA A 189 13.68 -9.30 17.14
CA ALA A 189 14.31 -10.33 16.31
C ALA A 189 13.40 -10.68 15.14
N PRO A 190 13.96 -11.12 14.00
CA PRO A 190 13.17 -11.52 12.85
C PRO A 190 12.21 -12.65 13.20
N LEU A 191 11.02 -12.65 12.60
CA LEU A 191 10.03 -13.70 12.75
C LEU A 191 10.58 -15.05 12.33
N LYS A 192 10.48 -16.01 13.24
CA LYS A 192 10.92 -17.39 12.97
C LYS A 192 10.07 -18.04 11.88
N GLY A 193 10.73 -18.68 10.90
CA GLY A 193 10.06 -19.43 9.84
C GLY A 193 9.61 -18.56 8.66
N LYS A 194 9.75 -17.23 8.72
CA LYS A 194 9.59 -16.36 7.57
C LYS A 194 10.89 -16.31 6.78
N THR A 195 10.82 -16.52 5.46
CA THR A 195 12.00 -16.63 4.58
C THR A 195 12.72 -15.29 4.44
N PHE A 196 11.97 -14.21 4.22
CA PHE A 196 12.49 -12.86 4.09
C PHE A 196 11.94 -12.01 5.22
N THR A 197 12.84 -11.40 5.98
CA THR A 197 12.52 -10.46 7.05
C THR A 197 13.42 -9.25 6.92
N PHE A 198 12.83 -8.09 6.94
CA PHE A 198 13.51 -6.82 6.78
C PHE A 198 13.45 -6.00 8.06
N HIS A 199 14.41 -5.08 8.23
CA HIS A 199 14.33 -4.01 9.22
C HIS A 199 15.28 -2.88 8.83
N ALA A 200 14.90 -1.66 9.17
CA ALA A 200 15.77 -0.49 9.09
C ALA A 200 16.14 -0.02 10.49
N LYS A 201 17.29 0.61 10.63
CA LYS A 201 17.63 1.35 11.85
C LYS A 201 16.67 2.53 12.01
N THR A 202 16.27 2.83 13.24
CA THR A 202 15.36 3.95 13.52
C THR A 202 15.94 5.29 13.06
N GLU A 203 17.24 5.49 13.19
CA GLU A 203 17.95 6.69 12.71
C GLU A 203 17.83 6.94 11.20
N TRP A 204 17.55 5.91 10.39
CA TRP A 204 17.43 6.04 8.93
C TRP A 204 16.10 6.63 8.46
N VAL A 205 15.18 6.92 9.36
CA VAL A 205 13.90 7.54 9.02
C VAL A 205 14.07 8.89 8.29
N HIS A 206 15.16 9.62 8.56
CA HIS A 206 15.46 10.87 7.87
C HIS A 206 15.58 10.69 6.34
N TYR A 207 15.95 9.50 5.84
CA TYR A 207 15.97 9.26 4.39
C TYR A 207 14.57 9.32 3.76
N LEU A 208 13.49 9.03 4.51
CA LEU A 208 12.13 9.28 4.04
C LEU A 208 11.89 10.79 3.87
N ASN A 209 12.30 11.60 4.84
CA ASN A 209 12.24 13.07 4.74
C ASN A 209 13.08 13.58 3.58
N ASP A 210 14.31 13.05 3.39
CA ASP A 210 15.18 13.40 2.28
C ASP A 210 14.55 13.08 0.92
N MET A 211 13.72 12.03 0.83
CA MET A 211 12.91 11.72 -0.36
C MET A 211 11.69 12.64 -0.52
N GLY A 212 11.32 13.41 0.50
CA GLY A 212 10.09 14.21 0.52
C GLY A 212 8.85 13.37 0.79
N VAL A 213 8.96 12.27 1.56
CA VAL A 213 7.81 11.40 1.90
C VAL A 213 6.99 12.02 3.01
N ASP A 214 5.70 12.20 2.75
CA ASP A 214 4.70 12.70 3.69
C ASP A 214 3.85 11.58 4.29
N ILE A 215 3.64 10.47 3.53
CA ILE A 215 2.82 9.33 3.97
C ILE A 215 3.57 8.03 3.73
N ALA A 216 3.71 7.22 4.79
CA ALA A 216 4.17 5.84 4.71
C ALA A 216 2.97 4.88 4.78
N GLY A 217 2.73 4.12 3.70
CA GLY A 217 1.82 3.00 3.66
C GLY A 217 2.46 1.80 4.37
N LEU A 218 1.82 1.32 5.44
CA LEU A 218 2.34 0.24 6.28
C LEU A 218 1.51 -1.05 6.19
N ALA A 219 0.41 -1.05 5.43
CA ALA A 219 -0.39 -2.24 5.22
C ALA A 219 0.28 -3.18 4.21
N ASN A 220 1.33 -3.90 4.62
CA ASN A 220 2.05 -4.86 3.79
C ASN A 220 2.49 -6.08 4.60
N ASN A 221 3.02 -7.10 3.91
CA ASN A 221 3.43 -8.35 4.52
C ASN A 221 4.74 -8.25 5.32
N HIS A 222 5.50 -7.16 5.20
CA HIS A 222 6.77 -6.96 5.89
C HIS A 222 6.70 -6.03 7.10
N ALA A 223 5.62 -5.29 7.31
CA ALA A 223 5.48 -4.35 8.43
C ALA A 223 5.65 -5.01 9.82
N TYR A 224 5.41 -6.33 9.93
CA TYR A 224 5.50 -7.08 11.20
C TYR A 224 6.71 -8.01 11.28
N ASP A 225 7.72 -7.86 10.44
CA ASP A 225 8.87 -8.77 10.32
C ASP A 225 9.67 -8.94 11.61
N TYR A 226 9.68 -7.94 12.48
CA TYR A 226 10.28 -7.96 13.81
C TYR A 226 9.23 -8.01 14.93
N GLY A 227 8.04 -8.53 14.63
CA GLY A 227 6.96 -8.72 15.57
C GLY A 227 6.33 -7.40 16.05
N GLU A 228 5.64 -7.49 17.17
CA GLU A 228 4.92 -6.36 17.76
C GLU A 228 5.83 -5.17 18.06
N VAL A 229 7.02 -5.43 18.60
CA VAL A 229 7.99 -4.38 18.93
C VAL A 229 8.48 -3.67 17.65
N GLY A 230 8.76 -4.41 16.57
CA GLY A 230 9.16 -3.82 15.31
C GLY A 230 8.09 -2.92 14.72
N LEU A 231 6.83 -3.35 14.73
CA LEU A 231 5.73 -2.53 14.22
C LEU A 231 5.49 -1.28 15.07
N THR A 232 5.51 -1.39 16.40
CA THR A 232 5.28 -0.25 17.29
C THR A 232 6.42 0.76 17.22
N ASP A 233 7.68 0.30 17.15
CA ASP A 233 8.84 1.17 16.89
C ASP A 233 8.71 1.91 15.56
N THR A 234 8.24 1.21 14.51
CA THR A 234 7.99 1.81 13.19
C THR A 234 6.99 2.95 13.26
N LEU A 235 5.85 2.74 13.93
CA LEU A 235 4.82 3.77 14.10
C LEU A 235 5.37 5.00 14.84
N ASP A 236 6.14 4.78 15.92
CA ASP A 236 6.72 5.86 16.71
C ASP A 236 7.81 6.60 15.92
N THR A 237 8.70 5.87 15.23
CA THR A 237 9.82 6.42 14.48
C THR A 237 9.32 7.29 13.32
N ILE A 238 8.40 6.76 12.49
CA ILE A 238 7.89 7.47 11.31
C ILE A 238 7.09 8.72 11.76
N ARG A 239 6.21 8.57 12.75
CA ARG A 239 5.42 9.69 13.27
C ARG A 239 6.26 10.74 14.00
N GLY A 240 7.31 10.30 14.72
CA GLY A 240 8.28 11.18 15.34
C GLY A 240 9.09 12.00 14.34
N ALA A 241 9.29 11.48 13.12
CA ALA A 241 9.94 12.18 12.03
C ALA A 241 8.98 13.09 11.22
N GLY A 242 7.74 13.23 11.67
CA GLY A 242 6.79 14.10 11.00
C GLY A 242 6.02 13.46 9.85
N ILE A 243 6.17 12.17 9.62
CA ILE A 243 5.55 11.47 8.49
C ILE A 243 4.26 10.79 8.95
N MET A 244 3.20 10.93 8.18
CA MET A 244 1.90 10.29 8.43
C MET A 244 1.98 8.79 8.13
N THR A 245 1.22 7.97 8.86
CA THR A 245 1.14 6.53 8.65
C THR A 245 -0.29 6.08 8.37
N VAL A 246 -0.47 5.09 7.51
CA VAL A 246 -1.77 4.51 7.21
C VAL A 246 -1.67 2.99 7.00
N GLY A 247 -2.69 2.25 7.43
CA GLY A 247 -2.82 0.81 7.20
C GLY A 247 -2.17 -0.10 8.24
N ALA A 248 -1.59 0.47 9.31
CA ALA A 248 -1.11 -0.26 10.49
C ALA A 248 -1.37 0.55 11.76
N GLY A 249 -1.46 -0.14 12.89
CA GLY A 249 -1.76 0.51 14.16
C GLY A 249 -1.52 -0.38 15.36
N ARG A 250 -1.67 0.19 16.56
CA ARG A 250 -1.58 -0.51 17.85
C ARG A 250 -2.78 -1.40 18.13
N ASN A 251 -3.85 -1.19 17.39
CA ASN A 251 -5.07 -2.00 17.38
C ASN A 251 -5.79 -1.85 16.05
N ILE A 252 -6.88 -2.61 15.86
CA ILE A 252 -7.62 -2.60 14.58
C ILE A 252 -8.29 -1.26 14.29
N ALA A 253 -8.74 -0.54 15.31
CA ALA A 253 -9.35 0.78 15.12
C ALA A 253 -8.34 1.78 14.53
N GLU A 254 -7.09 1.76 15.03
CA GLU A 254 -6.00 2.58 14.50
C GLU A 254 -5.55 2.10 13.11
N ALA A 255 -5.34 0.78 12.93
CA ALA A 255 -4.84 0.21 11.69
C ALA A 255 -5.79 0.41 10.50
N SER A 256 -7.10 0.39 10.72
CA SER A 256 -8.12 0.55 9.69
C SER A 256 -8.58 1.99 9.48
N HIS A 257 -8.14 2.93 10.35
CA HIS A 257 -8.59 4.32 10.28
C HIS A 257 -8.15 4.99 8.97
N PRO A 258 -9.06 5.63 8.23
CA PRO A 258 -8.70 6.43 7.07
C PRO A 258 -7.84 7.64 7.48
N LEU A 259 -6.87 8.01 6.65
CA LEU A 259 -6.17 9.28 6.74
C LEU A 259 -6.94 10.33 5.96
N TYR A 260 -7.12 11.53 6.51
CA TYR A 260 -7.82 12.62 5.87
C TYR A 260 -6.90 13.80 5.58
N LEU A 261 -6.91 14.27 4.35
CA LEU A 261 -6.22 15.46 3.89
C LEU A 261 -7.26 16.53 3.56
N VAL A 262 -7.17 17.71 4.18
CA VAL A 262 -8.13 18.80 4.00
C VAL A 262 -7.44 19.97 3.32
N ALA A 263 -7.98 20.42 2.19
CA ALA A 263 -7.51 21.61 1.47
C ALA A 263 -8.67 22.58 1.25
N THR A 264 -8.36 23.88 1.10
CA THR A 264 -9.36 24.91 0.87
C THR A 264 -9.40 25.28 -0.61
N ASP A 265 -10.58 25.23 -1.23
CA ASP A 265 -10.81 25.78 -2.56
C ASP A 265 -10.73 27.32 -2.51
N PRO A 266 -9.85 27.95 -3.29
CA PRO A 266 -9.61 29.41 -3.19
C PRO A 266 -10.75 30.24 -3.74
N VAL A 267 -11.64 29.68 -4.57
CA VAL A 267 -12.77 30.38 -5.19
C VAL A 267 -13.99 30.34 -4.28
N SER A 268 -14.42 29.13 -3.89
CA SER A 268 -15.58 28.94 -3.02
C SER A 268 -15.29 29.23 -1.55
N LYS A 269 -14.02 29.27 -1.15
CA LYS A 269 -13.56 29.35 0.26
C LYS A 269 -14.06 28.18 1.12
N GLN A 270 -14.44 27.07 0.52
CA GLN A 270 -14.86 25.86 1.20
C GLN A 270 -13.74 24.85 1.21
N ASP A 271 -13.65 24.11 2.30
CA ASP A 271 -12.75 22.97 2.38
C ASP A 271 -13.28 21.81 1.52
N PHE A 272 -12.35 21.03 0.99
CA PHE A 272 -12.61 19.70 0.43
C PHE A 272 -11.64 18.70 1.06
N THR A 273 -12.10 17.48 1.18
CA THR A 273 -11.41 16.43 1.94
C THR A 273 -11.08 15.25 1.04
N ILE A 274 -9.83 14.79 1.09
CA ILE A 274 -9.36 13.58 0.44
C ILE A 274 -9.10 12.54 1.53
N SER A 275 -9.69 11.35 1.43
CA SER A 275 -9.41 10.25 2.34
C SER A 275 -8.50 9.22 1.69
N ILE A 276 -7.63 8.59 2.50
CA ILE A 276 -6.76 7.48 2.09
C ILE A 276 -7.00 6.31 3.04
N VAL A 277 -7.42 5.17 2.49
CA VAL A 277 -7.55 3.90 3.20
C VAL A 277 -6.46 2.97 2.70
N ALA A 278 -5.68 2.34 3.59
CA ALA A 278 -4.67 1.36 3.18
C ALA A 278 -4.93 -0.01 3.81
N ALA A 279 -4.78 -1.08 3.01
CA ALA A 279 -4.99 -2.45 3.46
C ALA A 279 -4.07 -3.42 2.72
N THR A 280 -3.85 -4.62 3.30
CA THR A 280 -3.12 -5.71 2.65
C THR A 280 -3.95 -6.96 2.52
N GLN A 281 -3.85 -7.60 1.34
CA GLN A 281 -4.52 -8.84 1.01
C GLN A 281 -3.53 -10.04 1.06
N ILE A 282 -2.27 -9.79 1.43
CA ILE A 282 -1.21 -10.78 1.35
C ILE A 282 -1.21 -11.75 2.53
N GLU A 283 -0.63 -12.96 2.29
CA GLU A 283 -0.64 -14.12 3.17
C GLU A 283 -2.05 -14.56 3.57
N ARG A 284 -2.76 -15.15 2.61
CA ARG A 284 -4.15 -15.66 2.72
C ARG A 284 -4.28 -16.97 3.48
N MET A 285 -3.21 -17.44 4.12
CA MET A 285 -3.18 -18.71 4.87
C MET A 285 -3.72 -18.54 6.30
N GLN A 286 -3.99 -19.66 6.98
CA GLN A 286 -4.54 -19.67 8.34
C GLN A 286 -3.61 -19.07 9.40
N ASN A 287 -2.29 -19.32 9.27
CA ASN A 287 -1.27 -18.81 10.22
C ASN A 287 -0.25 -17.94 9.49
N PRO A 288 -0.65 -16.75 9.02
CA PRO A 288 0.23 -15.88 8.27
C PRO A 288 1.29 -15.23 9.16
N SER A 289 2.47 -14.92 8.59
CA SER A 289 3.47 -14.05 9.20
C SER A 289 3.03 -12.59 9.19
N THR A 290 2.21 -12.20 8.22
CA THR A 290 1.55 -10.88 8.19
C THR A 290 0.47 -10.81 9.25
N LYS A 291 0.77 -10.13 10.36
CA LYS A 291 -0.15 -10.00 11.48
C LYS A 291 -1.17 -8.90 11.25
N GLY A 292 -2.45 -9.29 11.17
CA GLY A 292 -3.56 -8.36 11.27
C GLY A 292 -3.69 -7.80 12.68
N ALA A 293 -3.99 -6.51 12.78
CA ALA A 293 -4.35 -5.89 14.04
C ALA A 293 -5.64 -6.49 14.60
N THR A 294 -5.74 -6.54 15.94
CA THR A 294 -6.97 -6.91 16.64
C THR A 294 -7.44 -5.76 17.53
N GLU A 295 -8.49 -5.94 18.31
CA GLU A 295 -8.94 -4.91 19.25
C GLU A 295 -7.86 -4.52 20.27
N THR A 296 -6.96 -5.44 20.61
CA THR A 296 -6.00 -5.28 21.70
C THR A 296 -4.53 -5.50 21.30
N THR A 297 -4.27 -5.89 20.03
CA THR A 297 -2.90 -6.16 19.57
C THR A 297 -2.55 -5.38 18.32
N PRO A 298 -1.30 -4.90 18.21
CA PRO A 298 -0.80 -4.23 17.01
C PRO A 298 -0.77 -5.14 15.79
N GLY A 299 -0.92 -4.52 14.64
CA GLY A 299 -0.86 -5.22 13.36
C GLY A 299 -1.20 -4.30 12.19
N VAL A 300 -1.30 -4.89 11.02
CA VAL A 300 -1.72 -4.22 9.79
C VAL A 300 -3.22 -4.39 9.56
N PHE A 301 -3.81 -3.51 8.74
CA PHE A 301 -5.18 -3.70 8.28
C PHE A 301 -5.21 -4.73 7.15
N ARG A 302 -5.67 -5.95 7.47
CA ARG A 302 -5.79 -7.05 6.50
C ARG A 302 -7.17 -7.07 5.85
N CYS A 303 -7.20 -7.32 4.54
CA CYS A 303 -8.41 -7.44 3.74
C CYS A 303 -8.51 -8.77 2.97
N VAL A 304 -8.03 -9.88 3.58
CA VAL A 304 -8.25 -11.24 3.05
C VAL A 304 -9.74 -11.55 2.98
N ASP A 305 -10.46 -11.28 4.06
CA ASP A 305 -11.89 -10.97 4.03
C ASP A 305 -12.01 -9.49 3.64
N VAL A 306 -12.62 -9.22 2.51
CA VAL A 306 -12.68 -7.86 1.95
C VAL A 306 -13.71 -6.96 2.65
N GLU A 307 -14.73 -7.52 3.29
CA GLU A 307 -15.86 -6.75 3.86
C GLU A 307 -15.42 -5.68 4.88
N PRO A 308 -14.47 -5.93 5.80
CA PRO A 308 -13.94 -4.87 6.65
C PRO A 308 -13.36 -3.68 5.87
N LEU A 309 -12.63 -3.94 4.76
CA LEU A 309 -12.11 -2.88 3.89
C LEU A 309 -13.25 -2.12 3.21
N LEU A 310 -14.24 -2.82 2.66
CA LEU A 310 -15.39 -2.18 1.99
C LEU A 310 -16.14 -1.26 2.96
N ASN A 311 -16.29 -1.66 4.22
CA ASN A 311 -16.90 -0.84 5.26
C ASN A 311 -16.09 0.44 5.55
N GLN A 312 -14.77 0.35 5.61
CA GLN A 312 -13.91 1.53 5.77
C GLN A 312 -13.94 2.45 4.55
N VAL A 313 -13.99 1.89 3.34
CA VAL A 313 -14.13 2.68 2.10
C VAL A 313 -15.48 3.42 2.06
N ARG A 314 -16.57 2.75 2.41
CA ARG A 314 -17.91 3.39 2.51
C ARG A 314 -17.90 4.54 3.52
N LEU A 315 -17.30 4.32 4.71
CA LEU A 315 -17.16 5.35 5.74
C LEU A 315 -16.31 6.53 5.24
N ALA A 316 -15.14 6.25 4.68
CA ALA A 316 -14.23 7.24 4.14
C ALA A 316 -14.93 8.07 3.05
N LYS A 317 -15.62 7.41 2.11
CA LYS A 317 -16.36 8.10 1.03
C LYS A 317 -17.54 8.93 1.55
N ALA A 318 -18.22 8.49 2.60
CA ALA A 318 -19.30 9.24 3.21
C ALA A 318 -18.81 10.51 3.96
N THR A 319 -17.53 10.56 4.30
CA THR A 319 -16.92 11.65 5.10
C THR A 319 -15.86 12.45 4.35
N SER A 320 -15.66 12.19 3.05
CA SER A 320 -14.72 12.90 2.19
C SER A 320 -15.27 13.11 0.78
N ASP A 321 -14.73 14.09 0.07
CA ASP A 321 -15.10 14.38 -1.32
C ASP A 321 -14.44 13.38 -2.29
N TYR A 322 -13.23 12.91 -1.97
CA TYR A 322 -12.47 11.97 -2.78
C TYR A 322 -11.83 10.87 -1.92
N CYS A 323 -12.03 9.61 -2.29
CA CYS A 323 -11.54 8.44 -1.54
C CYS A 323 -10.50 7.66 -2.36
N ILE A 324 -9.29 7.55 -1.81
CA ILE A 324 -8.19 6.76 -2.37
C ILE A 324 -8.02 5.47 -1.57
N VAL A 325 -7.87 4.34 -2.25
CA VAL A 325 -7.49 3.07 -1.63
C VAL A 325 -6.07 2.73 -2.05
N PHE A 326 -5.15 2.60 -1.08
CA PHE A 326 -3.79 2.10 -1.28
C PHE A 326 -3.74 0.65 -0.81
N ILE A 327 -3.53 -0.29 -1.73
CA ILE A 327 -3.69 -1.71 -1.42
C ILE A 327 -2.46 -2.53 -1.80
N HIS A 328 -1.98 -3.34 -0.86
CA HIS A 328 -0.88 -4.28 -1.04
C HIS A 328 -1.45 -5.66 -1.35
N TRP A 329 -1.46 -6.06 -2.63
CA TRP A 329 -2.21 -7.21 -3.15
C TRP A 329 -1.56 -7.85 -4.37
N GLY A 330 -2.13 -8.96 -4.82
CA GLY A 330 -1.70 -9.65 -6.03
C GLY A 330 -0.68 -10.75 -5.74
N THR A 331 -0.03 -11.23 -6.78
CA THR A 331 0.99 -12.28 -6.71
C THR A 331 2.32 -11.73 -7.21
N GLU A 332 3.40 -11.96 -6.46
CA GLU A 332 4.74 -11.51 -6.81
C GLU A 332 5.14 -11.95 -8.23
N LYS A 333 5.78 -11.03 -8.96
CA LYS A 333 6.31 -11.22 -10.32
C LYS A 333 5.27 -11.63 -11.38
N MET A 334 3.98 -11.70 -11.05
CA MET A 334 2.93 -11.93 -12.04
C MET A 334 2.54 -10.62 -12.75
N VAL A 335 2.70 -10.59 -14.07
CA VAL A 335 2.30 -9.44 -14.89
C VAL A 335 0.78 -9.29 -14.94
N GLU A 336 0.06 -10.39 -15.02
CA GLU A 336 -1.40 -10.41 -15.01
C GLU A 336 -1.93 -10.27 -13.58
N SER A 337 -3.00 -9.50 -13.42
CA SER A 337 -3.70 -9.40 -12.14
C SER A 337 -4.29 -10.75 -11.73
N ASP A 338 -4.08 -11.13 -10.48
CA ASP A 338 -4.57 -12.41 -9.96
C ASP A 338 -6.08 -12.40 -9.68
N TRP A 339 -6.61 -13.56 -9.25
CA TRP A 339 -8.03 -13.71 -9.00
C TRP A 339 -8.56 -12.78 -7.90
N ALA A 340 -7.74 -12.48 -6.88
CA ALA A 340 -8.14 -11.63 -5.77
C ALA A 340 -8.19 -10.16 -6.18
N GLN A 341 -7.20 -9.69 -6.92
CA GLN A 341 -7.20 -8.36 -7.52
C GLN A 341 -8.43 -8.17 -8.44
N ASN A 342 -8.71 -9.17 -9.29
CA ASN A 342 -9.85 -9.12 -10.22
C ASN A 342 -11.21 -9.20 -9.51
N ALA A 343 -11.30 -9.87 -8.36
CA ALA A 343 -12.54 -9.96 -7.57
C ALA A 343 -12.75 -8.72 -6.67
N GLN A 344 -11.69 -8.28 -5.97
CA GLN A 344 -11.78 -7.21 -4.97
C GLN A 344 -11.80 -5.81 -5.59
N GLY A 345 -11.10 -5.59 -6.71
CA GLY A 345 -11.06 -4.29 -7.38
C GLY A 345 -12.45 -3.71 -7.67
N PRO A 346 -13.35 -4.45 -8.35
CA PRO A 346 -14.73 -3.99 -8.58
C PRO A 346 -15.52 -3.74 -7.30
N GLN A 347 -15.36 -4.57 -6.25
CA GLN A 347 -16.04 -4.38 -4.97
C GLN A 347 -15.58 -3.11 -4.25
N ILE A 348 -14.27 -2.81 -4.27
CA ILE A 348 -13.70 -1.60 -3.68
C ILE A 348 -14.20 -0.35 -4.41
N VAL A 349 -14.30 -0.39 -5.74
CA VAL A 349 -14.90 0.69 -6.53
C VAL A 349 -16.39 0.85 -6.22
N GLU A 350 -17.15 -0.24 -6.13
CA GLU A 350 -18.57 -0.20 -5.76
C GLU A 350 -18.78 0.35 -4.33
N ALA A 351 -17.84 0.10 -3.41
CA ALA A 351 -17.87 0.67 -2.07
C ALA A 351 -17.61 2.18 -2.03
N GLY A 352 -17.11 2.78 -3.11
CA GLY A 352 -16.97 4.23 -3.27
C GLY A 352 -15.54 4.73 -3.42
N ALA A 353 -14.56 3.86 -3.70
CA ALA A 353 -13.21 4.32 -4.04
C ALA A 353 -13.21 5.09 -5.37
N ASP A 354 -12.58 6.25 -5.39
CA ASP A 354 -12.41 7.11 -6.57
C ASP A 354 -11.07 6.86 -7.28
N LEU A 355 -10.10 6.25 -6.59
CA LEU A 355 -8.80 5.84 -7.11
C LEU A 355 -8.28 4.64 -6.32
N ILE A 356 -7.74 3.63 -7.01
CA ILE A 356 -7.04 2.51 -6.37
C ILE A 356 -5.59 2.50 -6.83
N ILE A 357 -4.66 2.45 -5.86
CA ILE A 357 -3.21 2.33 -6.08
C ILE A 357 -2.73 1.04 -5.42
N GLY A 358 -2.14 0.16 -6.21
CA GLY A 358 -1.67 -1.15 -5.78
C GLY A 358 -0.14 -1.26 -5.68
N ALA A 359 0.32 -2.14 -4.78
CA ALA A 359 1.71 -2.52 -4.54
C ALA A 359 1.80 -4.04 -4.29
N HIS A 360 2.96 -4.62 -4.05
CA HIS A 360 3.30 -6.01 -3.77
C HIS A 360 3.83 -6.84 -4.95
N PRO A 361 3.27 -6.83 -6.18
CA PRO A 361 3.79 -7.70 -7.24
C PRO A 361 5.26 -7.48 -7.61
N HIS A 362 5.89 -6.43 -7.06
CA HIS A 362 7.29 -6.02 -7.32
C HIS A 362 7.61 -5.70 -8.79
N ILE A 363 6.61 -5.71 -9.64
CA ILE A 363 6.66 -5.32 -11.05
C ILE A 363 5.43 -4.47 -11.40
N LEU A 364 5.53 -3.68 -12.46
CA LEU A 364 4.40 -2.93 -12.99
C LEU A 364 3.31 -3.89 -13.51
N GLN A 365 2.07 -3.65 -13.11
CA GLN A 365 0.88 -4.30 -13.68
C GLN A 365 0.00 -3.28 -14.42
N LYS A 366 -1.06 -3.76 -15.08
CA LYS A 366 -2.00 -2.95 -15.86
C LYS A 366 -2.54 -1.74 -15.09
N ILE A 367 -2.97 -0.73 -15.84
CA ILE A 367 -3.89 0.31 -15.38
C ILE A 367 -5.24 0.05 -16.05
N GLU A 368 -6.32 0.14 -15.30
CA GLU A 368 -7.67 -0.14 -15.78
C GLU A 368 -8.64 0.89 -15.23
N TYR A 369 -9.69 1.19 -15.98
CA TYR A 369 -10.85 1.91 -15.48
C TYR A 369 -11.98 0.94 -15.17
N ILE A 370 -12.44 0.92 -13.92
CA ILE A 370 -13.66 0.21 -13.51
C ILE A 370 -14.77 1.27 -13.40
N GLY A 371 -15.66 1.31 -14.37
CA GLY A 371 -16.54 2.46 -14.54
C GLY A 371 -15.72 3.71 -14.86
N THR A 372 -15.80 4.73 -13.99
CA THR A 372 -15.01 5.97 -14.09
C THR A 372 -13.77 5.96 -13.18
N THR A 373 -13.61 4.97 -12.32
CA THR A 373 -12.54 4.89 -11.32
C THR A 373 -11.28 4.28 -11.93
N PRO A 374 -10.14 4.99 -11.93
CA PRO A 374 -8.86 4.42 -12.32
C PRO A 374 -8.31 3.49 -11.25
N VAL A 375 -7.77 2.36 -11.69
CA VAL A 375 -7.11 1.35 -10.86
C VAL A 375 -5.71 1.10 -11.40
N VAL A 376 -4.69 1.46 -10.63
CA VAL A 376 -3.29 1.14 -10.88
C VAL A 376 -2.98 -0.13 -10.10
N TYR A 377 -2.88 -1.28 -10.77
CA TYR A 377 -2.81 -2.58 -10.08
C TYR A 377 -1.50 -2.81 -9.34
N SER A 378 -0.38 -2.31 -9.85
CA SER A 378 0.91 -2.34 -9.15
C SER A 378 1.86 -1.25 -9.67
N LEU A 379 2.48 -0.53 -8.74
CA LEU A 379 3.55 0.43 -9.01
C LEU A 379 4.92 -0.25 -9.17
N GLY A 380 5.04 -1.54 -8.79
CA GLY A 380 6.31 -2.28 -8.77
C GLY A 380 7.29 -1.79 -7.72
N ASN A 381 8.50 -2.35 -7.74
CA ASN A 381 9.58 -1.87 -6.90
C ASN A 381 9.99 -0.45 -7.29
N TYR A 382 10.05 0.45 -6.31
CA TYR A 382 10.62 1.76 -6.55
C TYR A 382 12.12 1.77 -6.22
N TRP A 383 12.48 1.54 -4.96
CA TRP A 383 13.86 1.38 -4.51
C TRP A 383 13.95 0.19 -3.55
N PHE A 384 14.14 -1.01 -4.08
CA PHE A 384 13.93 -2.24 -3.32
C PHE A 384 15.07 -3.25 -3.44
N ASN A 385 15.60 -3.49 -4.65
CA ASN A 385 16.66 -4.48 -4.88
C ASN A 385 17.57 -4.12 -6.06
N SER A 386 18.53 -4.99 -6.38
CA SER A 386 19.50 -4.78 -7.47
C SER A 386 18.96 -5.10 -8.87
N SER A 387 17.79 -5.72 -8.99
CA SER A 387 17.20 -6.10 -10.27
C SER A 387 16.96 -4.90 -11.18
N THR A 388 17.06 -5.11 -12.50
CA THR A 388 16.68 -4.10 -13.47
C THR A 388 15.19 -4.23 -13.78
N LEU A 389 14.39 -3.32 -13.26
CA LEU A 389 12.93 -3.32 -13.38
C LEU A 389 12.43 -1.96 -13.86
N ASN A 390 11.38 -1.97 -14.66
CA ASN A 390 10.61 -0.76 -14.91
C ASN A 390 9.81 -0.42 -13.66
N THR A 391 9.77 0.86 -13.32
CA THR A 391 9.00 1.41 -12.20
C THR A 391 8.41 2.76 -12.58
N CYS A 392 7.74 3.43 -11.66
CA CYS A 392 7.12 4.72 -11.93
C CYS A 392 6.87 5.54 -10.66
N LEU A 393 6.55 6.82 -10.88
CA LEU A 393 5.66 7.57 -10.01
C LEU A 393 4.29 7.68 -10.70
N VAL A 394 3.22 7.57 -9.92
CA VAL A 394 1.88 7.95 -10.35
C VAL A 394 1.46 9.18 -9.56
N THR A 395 1.11 10.26 -10.26
CA THR A 395 0.68 11.52 -9.64
C THR A 395 -0.77 11.80 -9.96
N ALA A 396 -1.60 11.94 -8.93
CA ALA A 396 -2.98 12.38 -9.02
C ALA A 396 -3.08 13.86 -8.64
N THR A 397 -3.74 14.67 -9.47
CA THR A 397 -4.13 16.04 -9.15
C THR A 397 -5.62 16.06 -8.84
N ILE A 398 -5.97 16.39 -7.60
CA ILE A 398 -7.34 16.32 -7.09
C ILE A 398 -7.80 17.73 -6.75
N THR A 399 -8.98 18.07 -7.26
CA THR A 399 -9.68 19.33 -6.95
C THR A 399 -10.96 19.01 -6.18
N ARG A 400 -11.67 20.04 -5.76
CA ARG A 400 -12.99 19.86 -5.16
C ARG A 400 -13.98 19.09 -6.04
N ASP A 401 -13.84 19.21 -7.37
CA ASP A 401 -14.71 18.51 -8.34
C ASP A 401 -14.26 17.06 -8.62
N GLY A 402 -13.21 16.56 -7.93
CA GLY A 402 -12.65 15.23 -8.06
C GLY A 402 -11.31 15.19 -8.78
N LEU A 403 -10.99 14.04 -9.41
CA LEU A 403 -9.73 13.84 -10.12
C LEU A 403 -9.65 14.70 -11.38
N PHE A 404 -8.73 15.67 -11.37
CA PHE A 404 -8.49 16.57 -12.49
C PHE A 404 -7.48 15.99 -13.49
N ASP A 405 -6.39 15.37 -12.99
CA ASP A 405 -5.33 14.79 -13.81
C ASP A 405 -4.72 13.56 -13.11
N LEU A 406 -4.36 12.56 -13.90
CA LEU A 406 -3.64 11.38 -13.44
C LEU A 406 -2.47 11.13 -14.39
N ARG A 407 -1.24 11.04 -13.86
CA ARG A 407 -0.02 10.91 -14.63
C ARG A 407 0.84 9.74 -14.21
N PHE A 408 1.40 9.08 -15.19
CA PHE A 408 2.41 8.04 -15.07
C PHE A 408 3.77 8.63 -15.47
N THR A 409 4.71 8.69 -14.54
CA THR A 409 6.10 9.10 -14.80
C THR A 409 6.98 7.85 -14.83
N PRO A 410 7.49 7.44 -16.02
CA PRO A 410 8.28 6.23 -16.15
C PRO A 410 9.66 6.39 -15.52
N ALA A 411 10.09 5.35 -14.79
CA ALA A 411 11.40 5.25 -14.19
C ALA A 411 11.98 3.83 -14.32
N VAL A 412 13.25 3.66 -14.00
CA VAL A 412 13.95 2.37 -13.96
C VAL A 412 14.63 2.23 -12.63
N GLN A 413 14.33 1.15 -11.90
CA GLN A 413 15.17 0.62 -10.85
C GLN A 413 16.27 -0.23 -11.49
N LYS A 414 17.54 -0.03 -11.11
CA LYS A 414 18.67 -0.84 -11.57
C LYS A 414 19.82 -0.76 -10.59
N ASN A 415 20.39 -1.92 -10.18
CA ASN A 415 21.53 -1.96 -9.25
C ASN A 415 21.29 -1.12 -7.98
N CYS A 416 20.10 -1.23 -7.39
CA CYS A 416 19.69 -0.45 -6.21
C CYS A 416 19.73 1.07 -6.42
N THR A 417 19.53 1.55 -7.64
CA THR A 417 19.35 2.97 -7.95
C THR A 417 18.05 3.16 -8.74
N VAL A 418 17.47 4.33 -8.65
CA VAL A 418 16.27 4.72 -9.40
C VAL A 418 16.59 5.90 -10.29
N SER A 419 16.21 5.83 -11.55
CA SER A 419 16.42 6.91 -12.50
C SER A 419 15.21 7.18 -13.38
N TYR A 420 14.99 8.44 -13.69
CA TYR A 420 13.98 8.86 -14.66
C TYR A 420 14.24 8.22 -16.03
N ALA A 421 13.21 7.64 -16.62
CA ALA A 421 13.29 7.04 -17.94
C ALA A 421 12.95 8.10 -19.00
N ALA A 422 13.94 8.87 -19.42
CA ALA A 422 13.77 9.90 -20.45
C ALA A 422 13.71 9.33 -21.88
N GLY A 423 13.12 10.08 -22.80
CA GLY A 423 13.17 9.85 -24.23
C GLY A 423 12.64 8.48 -24.66
N GLU A 424 13.43 7.76 -25.46
CA GLU A 424 13.03 6.47 -26.03
C GLU A 424 12.75 5.41 -24.95
N LYS A 425 13.54 5.37 -23.85
CA LYS A 425 13.31 4.41 -22.74
C LYS A 425 11.98 4.66 -22.04
N GLY A 426 11.64 5.92 -21.79
CA GLY A 426 10.34 6.30 -21.20
C GLY A 426 9.19 5.89 -22.12
N GLN A 427 9.32 6.14 -23.42
CA GLN A 427 8.29 5.74 -24.39
C GLN A 427 8.14 4.21 -24.48
N GLN A 428 9.24 3.45 -24.36
CA GLN A 428 9.18 1.98 -24.31
C GLN A 428 8.39 1.50 -23.08
N ILE A 429 8.59 2.13 -21.91
CA ILE A 429 7.85 1.78 -20.68
C ILE A 429 6.36 2.15 -20.85
N ILE A 430 6.05 3.33 -21.39
CA ILE A 430 4.67 3.75 -21.68
C ILE A 430 3.99 2.77 -22.64
N ASN A 431 4.68 2.37 -23.72
CA ASN A 431 4.17 1.39 -24.68
C ASN A 431 3.92 0.02 -24.02
N TYR A 432 4.83 -0.42 -23.16
CA TYR A 432 4.66 -1.64 -22.36
C TYR A 432 3.42 -1.55 -21.49
N MET A 433 3.25 -0.48 -20.71
CA MET A 433 2.07 -0.27 -19.87
C MET A 433 0.78 -0.21 -20.69
N ASN A 434 0.80 0.44 -21.86
CA ASN A 434 -0.33 0.49 -22.78
C ASN A 434 -0.69 -0.89 -23.35
N SER A 435 0.28 -1.79 -23.50
CA SER A 435 0.03 -3.17 -23.94
C SER A 435 -0.67 -4.01 -22.87
N LEU A 436 -0.41 -3.73 -21.58
CA LEU A 436 -1.08 -4.37 -20.46
C LEU A 436 -2.48 -3.79 -20.19
N SER A 437 -2.70 -2.51 -20.51
CA SER A 437 -3.87 -1.72 -20.11
C SER A 437 -4.92 -1.69 -21.24
N LYS A 438 -5.96 -2.53 -21.13
CA LYS A 438 -6.94 -2.72 -22.22
C LYS A 438 -7.87 -1.51 -22.41
N ASN A 439 -8.35 -0.92 -21.33
CA ASN A 439 -9.34 0.18 -21.34
C ASN A 439 -8.81 1.51 -20.82
N ALA A 440 -7.50 1.58 -20.51
CA ALA A 440 -6.79 2.81 -20.21
C ALA A 440 -5.75 3.09 -21.29
N VAL A 441 -5.36 4.35 -21.43
CA VAL A 441 -4.25 4.77 -22.29
C VAL A 441 -3.37 5.76 -21.55
N ILE A 442 -2.06 5.57 -21.63
CA ILE A 442 -1.05 6.51 -21.15
C ILE A 442 -0.52 7.24 -22.39
N ALA A 443 -0.75 8.54 -22.46
CA ALA A 443 -0.24 9.39 -23.53
C ALA A 443 1.29 9.58 -23.42
N PRO A 444 1.97 10.03 -24.47
CA PRO A 444 3.43 10.25 -24.44
C PRO A 444 3.90 11.24 -23.36
N ASP A 445 3.04 12.14 -22.90
CA ASP A 445 3.29 13.07 -21.79
C ASP A 445 3.01 12.48 -20.40
N GLY A 446 2.65 11.18 -20.36
CA GLY A 446 2.34 10.45 -19.13
C GLY A 446 0.89 10.54 -18.66
N ARG A 447 0.03 11.34 -19.29
CA ARG A 447 -1.38 11.45 -18.88
C ARG A 447 -2.12 10.14 -19.08
N ILE A 448 -2.83 9.69 -18.04
CA ILE A 448 -3.64 8.48 -18.02
C ILE A 448 -5.11 8.89 -18.27
N THR A 449 -5.74 8.27 -19.25
CA THR A 449 -7.16 8.51 -19.57
C THR A 449 -7.87 7.18 -19.91
N PRO A 450 -9.21 7.11 -19.80
CA PRO A 450 -9.95 6.01 -20.36
C PRO A 450 -9.68 5.89 -21.87
N ARG A 451 -9.55 4.67 -22.37
CA ARG A 451 -9.46 4.43 -23.81
C ARG A 451 -10.84 4.65 -24.44
N ALA A 452 -10.92 5.49 -25.45
CA ALA A 452 -12.14 5.63 -26.23
C ALA A 452 -12.56 4.25 -26.80
N GLN A 453 -13.82 3.89 -26.61
CA GLN A 453 -14.40 2.65 -27.16
C GLN A 453 -14.62 2.76 -28.66
#